data_c224d07413dedc5a5c9c840193b97a41
#
_entry.id   c224d07413dedc5a5c9c840193b97a41
#
_cell.length_a   1.000
_cell.length_b   1.000
_cell.length_c   1.000
_cell.angle_alpha   90.00
_cell.angle_beta   90.00
_cell.angle_gamma   90.00
#
_symmetry.space_group_name_H-M   'P 1'
#
loop_
_entity.id
_entity.type
_entity.pdbx_description
1 polymer ?
#
loop_
_entity_poly.entity_id
_entity_poly.type
_entity_poly.pdbx_seq_one_letter_code
_entity_poly.pdbx_strand_id
1 'polypeptide(L)'
;RLLAGLVVICAVAAWVGTTGLSSTGLASATTGVPNQTRTYYIAADKVVWDYAPAGSNLITGQPFGDVENTYVASGPGRIGSKYVKCLYRGYTNSGFGTLIQRPAADAYLGMLGPIIRAQVGDTIKVVFRNRCPFPTSVHPHGVFYAKNSEGAPYNDGTSGSDKADDAVPTNGTVTYTWQVPDRAGPGPMEGSSVMWMYHSHTDEVTDVYAGLTGFMEITRRGLARSDGSPVDVDRELFSMFLVSNENGSPFLDENVHTFAQPPFPDPEDEDFQESNLMHSVNGYVYGNQPLPTIQVGQKVRWYTMSMGTEVDLHTPHWHGNTVTVGGMRSDVIQLLPAGMVTADMTVDNPGTWLFHCHVGDHITAGMQTRYRVIP
;
A
#
# COMPACT_ATOMS: atom_id res chain seq x y z
N ARG A 1 39.71 -2.91 64.50
CA ARG A 1 38.77 -3.89 65.03
C ARG A 1 38.15 -4.61 63.87
N LEU A 2 38.59 -5.90 63.67
CA LEU A 2 38.00 -6.87 62.73
C LEU A 2 36.60 -7.29 63.19
N LEU A 3 35.67 -7.43 62.26
CA LEU A 3 34.51 -8.26 62.45
C LEU A 3 34.35 -9.20 61.23
N ALA A 4 34.47 -10.46 61.54
CA ALA A 4 34.33 -11.59 60.60
C ALA A 4 32.85 -11.78 60.25
N GLY A 5 32.52 -11.88 58.97
CA GLY A 5 31.20 -12.24 58.46
C GLY A 5 31.16 -13.71 58.08
N LEU A 6 30.25 -14.44 58.69
CA LEU A 6 29.96 -15.86 58.53
C LEU A 6 29.32 -16.11 57.16
N VAL A 7 29.95 -16.95 56.35
CA VAL A 7 29.35 -17.50 55.10
C VAL A 7 28.61 -18.79 55.45
N VAL A 8 27.29 -18.76 55.28
CA VAL A 8 26.44 -19.96 55.36
C VAL A 8 26.27 -20.52 53.94
N ILE A 9 26.85 -21.69 53.70
CA ILE A 9 26.69 -22.46 52.47
C ILE A 9 25.44 -23.34 52.65
N CYS A 10 24.34 -23.01 52.00
CA CYS A 10 23.21 -23.92 51.86
C CYS A 10 23.44 -24.86 50.64
N ALA A 11 23.72 -26.11 50.89
CA ALA A 11 23.71 -27.15 49.84
C ALA A 11 22.25 -27.48 49.49
N VAL A 12 21.83 -27.19 48.27
CA VAL A 12 20.57 -27.65 47.71
C VAL A 12 20.85 -28.93 46.93
N ALA A 13 20.36 -30.06 47.43
CA ALA A 13 20.37 -31.32 46.74
C ALA A 13 19.43 -31.27 45.51
N ALA A 14 20.00 -31.40 44.31
CA ALA A 14 19.23 -31.52 43.09
C ALA A 14 18.63 -32.91 42.99
N TRP A 15 17.34 -33.01 43.03
CA TRP A 15 16.56 -34.20 42.69
C TRP A 15 16.36 -34.23 41.18
N VAL A 16 17.08 -35.11 40.46
CA VAL A 16 16.90 -35.34 39.02
C VAL A 16 15.76 -36.34 38.83
N GLY A 17 14.56 -35.80 38.66
CA GLY A 17 13.43 -36.58 38.17
C GLY A 17 13.43 -36.56 36.64
N THR A 18 13.81 -37.66 36.01
CA THR A 18 13.65 -37.85 34.56
C THR A 18 12.20 -38.16 34.26
N THR A 19 11.37 -37.15 34.05
CA THR A 19 10.12 -37.31 33.33
C THR A 19 10.38 -37.05 31.85
N GLY A 20 10.38 -38.12 31.07
CA GLY A 20 10.42 -38.04 29.62
C GLY A 20 9.19 -37.30 29.10
N LEU A 21 9.34 -36.02 28.81
CA LEU A 21 8.42 -35.31 27.94
C LEU A 21 8.71 -35.78 26.52
N SER A 22 7.90 -36.73 26.04
CA SER A 22 7.76 -36.97 24.60
C SER A 22 7.29 -35.67 23.97
N SER A 23 8.22 -34.93 23.37
CA SER A 23 7.87 -33.90 22.39
C SER A 23 7.28 -34.66 21.19
N THR A 24 5.98 -34.85 21.17
CA THR A 24 5.25 -35.09 19.94
C THR A 24 5.39 -33.79 19.15
N GLY A 25 6.49 -33.69 18.41
CA GLY A 25 6.63 -32.74 17.33
C GLY A 25 5.44 -32.95 16.43
N LEU A 26 4.54 -32.00 16.40
CA LEU A 26 3.62 -31.81 15.28
C LEU A 26 4.54 -31.62 14.06
N ALA A 27 4.93 -32.72 13.44
CA ALA A 27 5.39 -32.72 12.08
C ALA A 27 4.18 -32.20 11.27
N SER A 28 4.15 -30.90 11.06
CA SER A 28 3.30 -30.29 10.04
C SER A 28 3.69 -31.00 8.75
N ALA A 29 2.87 -31.94 8.32
CA ALA A 29 2.92 -32.46 6.97
C ALA A 29 2.66 -31.26 6.07
N THR A 30 3.70 -30.54 5.68
CA THR A 30 3.67 -29.65 4.52
C THR A 30 3.42 -30.58 3.34
N THR A 31 2.16 -30.85 3.04
CA THR A 31 1.77 -31.34 1.71
C THR A 31 2.37 -30.31 0.79
N GLY A 32 3.40 -30.73 0.04
CA GLY A 32 4.19 -29.82 -0.78
C GLY A 32 3.31 -29.16 -1.83
N VAL A 33 2.81 -27.98 -1.51
CA VAL A 33 2.21 -27.10 -2.51
C VAL A 33 3.35 -26.71 -3.44
N PRO A 34 3.32 -27.13 -4.72
CA PRO A 34 4.41 -26.85 -5.63
C PRO A 34 4.56 -25.35 -5.80
N ASN A 35 5.81 -24.88 -5.86
CA ASN A 35 6.11 -23.50 -6.20
C ASN A 35 5.51 -23.18 -7.57
N GLN A 36 4.86 -22.05 -7.69
CA GLN A 36 4.22 -21.57 -8.91
C GLN A 36 4.95 -20.38 -9.49
N THR A 37 4.83 -20.20 -10.80
CA THR A 37 5.15 -18.92 -11.43
C THR A 37 3.85 -18.17 -11.63
N ARG A 38 3.73 -17.03 -10.95
CA ARG A 38 2.59 -16.12 -11.06
C ARG A 38 2.94 -14.98 -12.01
N THR A 39 2.23 -14.87 -13.10
CA THR A 39 2.50 -13.86 -14.12
C THR A 39 1.46 -12.75 -14.09
N TYR A 40 1.93 -11.53 -14.00
CA TYR A 40 1.14 -10.30 -14.04
C TYR A 40 1.50 -9.49 -15.28
N TYR A 41 0.50 -8.99 -15.97
CA TYR A 41 0.66 -8.06 -17.09
C TYR A 41 0.23 -6.69 -16.61
N ILE A 42 1.18 -5.79 -16.39
CA ILE A 42 0.95 -4.46 -15.81
C ILE A 42 1.43 -3.41 -16.80
N ALA A 43 0.57 -2.44 -17.10
CA ALA A 43 1.01 -1.25 -17.80
C ALA A 43 0.90 -0.02 -16.91
N ALA A 44 1.83 0.92 -17.07
CA ALA A 44 1.68 2.29 -16.60
C ALA A 44 0.88 3.06 -17.64
N ASP A 45 -0.37 3.41 -17.34
CA ASP A 45 -1.30 4.07 -18.26
C ASP A 45 -1.58 5.51 -17.83
N LYS A 46 -1.52 6.44 -18.77
CA LYS A 46 -1.97 7.81 -18.57
C LYS A 46 -3.50 7.85 -18.47
N VAL A 47 -4.02 8.44 -17.39
CA VAL A 47 -5.46 8.54 -17.09
C VAL A 47 -5.78 9.91 -16.48
N VAL A 48 -7.06 10.29 -16.49
CA VAL A 48 -7.56 11.36 -15.62
C VAL A 48 -8.10 10.73 -14.34
N TRP A 49 -7.59 11.17 -13.21
CA TRP A 49 -8.05 10.76 -11.88
C TRP A 49 -8.85 11.90 -11.25
N ASP A 50 -9.93 11.55 -10.54
CA ASP A 50 -10.74 12.50 -9.75
C ASP A 50 -10.66 12.09 -8.27
N TYR A 51 -10.06 12.92 -7.44
CA TYR A 51 -9.93 12.69 -6.00
C TYR A 51 -11.25 12.79 -5.24
N ALA A 52 -12.24 13.51 -5.81
CA ALA A 52 -13.52 13.78 -5.18
C ALA A 52 -14.72 13.60 -6.12
N PRO A 53 -14.92 12.39 -6.72
CA PRO A 53 -15.86 12.17 -7.82
C PRO A 53 -17.33 12.38 -7.46
N ALA A 54 -17.72 12.38 -6.17
CA ALA A 54 -19.09 12.67 -5.77
C ALA A 54 -19.43 14.17 -5.78
N GLY A 55 -18.44 15.06 -5.87
CA GLY A 55 -18.64 16.51 -5.86
C GLY A 55 -19.17 17.05 -4.54
N SER A 56 -18.98 16.32 -3.43
CA SER A 56 -19.41 16.70 -2.07
C SER A 56 -18.57 15.99 -1.01
N ASN A 57 -18.61 16.52 0.23
CA ASN A 57 -17.99 15.90 1.38
C ASN A 57 -18.89 14.74 1.89
N LEU A 58 -18.51 13.50 1.62
CA LEU A 58 -19.28 12.31 2.00
C LEU A 58 -19.09 11.92 3.47
N ILE A 59 -18.16 12.56 4.20
CA ILE A 59 -18.03 12.39 5.65
C ILE A 59 -19.14 13.15 6.36
N THR A 60 -19.37 14.38 5.98
CA THR A 60 -20.41 15.24 6.57
C THR A 60 -21.76 15.11 5.87
N GLY A 61 -21.79 14.59 4.64
CA GLY A 61 -22.98 14.57 3.78
C GLY A 61 -23.40 15.94 3.25
N GLN A 62 -22.50 16.93 3.29
CA GLN A 62 -22.74 18.30 2.86
C GLN A 62 -21.99 18.65 1.56
N PRO A 63 -22.41 19.68 0.83
CA PRO A 63 -21.57 20.28 -0.20
C PRO A 63 -20.21 20.69 0.37
N PHE A 64 -19.21 20.79 -0.50
CA PHE A 64 -17.91 21.31 -0.09
C PHE A 64 -18.00 22.77 0.39
N GLY A 65 -17.43 23.04 1.57
CA GLY A 65 -17.26 24.38 2.14
C GLY A 65 -15.95 25.03 1.71
N ASP A 66 -15.61 26.14 2.36
CA ASP A 66 -14.41 26.93 2.01
C ASP A 66 -13.12 26.14 2.19
N VAL A 67 -13.04 25.32 3.25
CA VAL A 67 -11.84 24.52 3.55
C VAL A 67 -11.62 23.44 2.48
N GLU A 68 -12.66 22.69 2.16
CA GLU A 68 -12.58 21.64 1.14
C GLU A 68 -12.28 22.23 -0.24
N ASN A 69 -12.89 23.40 -0.54
CA ASN A 69 -12.69 24.09 -1.81
C ASN A 69 -11.26 24.63 -2.00
N THR A 70 -10.44 24.68 -0.98
CA THR A 70 -8.99 24.88 -1.15
C THR A 70 -8.42 23.84 -2.09
N TYR A 71 -8.83 22.58 -1.95
CA TYR A 71 -8.26 21.42 -2.67
C TYR A 71 -9.10 20.97 -3.87
N VAL A 72 -10.43 21.08 -3.82
CA VAL A 72 -11.30 20.45 -4.82
C VAL A 72 -11.94 21.40 -5.82
N ALA A 73 -11.97 22.71 -5.54
CA ALA A 73 -12.55 23.69 -6.47
C ALA A 73 -11.59 23.99 -7.62
N SER A 74 -12.08 23.85 -8.86
CA SER A 74 -11.36 24.34 -10.05
C SER A 74 -11.77 25.76 -10.40
N GLY A 75 -10.84 26.53 -10.98
CA GLY A 75 -11.09 27.90 -11.38
C GLY A 75 -9.83 28.69 -11.67
N PRO A 76 -9.91 30.04 -11.70
CA PRO A 76 -8.73 30.89 -11.74
C PRO A 76 -7.83 30.58 -10.53
N GLY A 77 -6.54 30.30 -10.81
CA GLY A 77 -5.56 29.99 -9.76
C GLY A 77 -5.67 28.60 -9.12
N ARG A 78 -6.52 27.69 -9.61
CA ARG A 78 -6.71 26.36 -9.00
C ARG A 78 -7.04 25.29 -10.04
N ILE A 79 -6.40 24.09 -9.88
CA ILE A 79 -6.66 22.91 -10.70
C ILE A 79 -7.97 22.22 -10.27
N GLY A 80 -8.16 22.04 -8.97
CA GLY A 80 -9.30 21.34 -8.36
C GLY A 80 -9.05 19.85 -8.12
N SER A 81 -10.10 19.02 -8.14
CA SER A 81 -10.01 17.61 -7.77
C SER A 81 -9.51 16.68 -8.88
N LYS A 82 -9.37 17.14 -10.13
CA LYS A 82 -9.01 16.29 -11.27
C LYS A 82 -7.59 16.52 -11.73
N TYR A 83 -6.86 15.41 -11.94
CA TYR A 83 -5.47 15.42 -12.38
C TYR A 83 -5.22 14.36 -13.44
N VAL A 84 -4.39 14.68 -14.41
CA VAL A 84 -3.76 13.68 -15.26
C VAL A 84 -2.73 12.94 -14.41
N LYS A 85 -2.79 11.63 -14.43
CA LYS A 85 -1.94 10.72 -13.65
C LYS A 85 -1.38 9.62 -14.55
N CYS A 86 -0.41 8.89 -14.03
CA CYS A 86 0.05 7.62 -14.58
C CYS A 86 -0.19 6.53 -13.55
N LEU A 87 -1.06 5.56 -13.86
CA LEU A 87 -1.42 4.50 -12.91
C LEU A 87 -1.00 3.13 -13.44
N TYR A 88 -0.53 2.25 -12.56
CA TYR A 88 -0.40 0.84 -12.89
C TYR A 88 -1.76 0.19 -13.08
N ARG A 89 -1.96 -0.49 -14.20
CA ARG A 89 -3.21 -1.18 -14.53
C ARG A 89 -2.95 -2.60 -14.99
N GLY A 90 -3.79 -3.56 -14.54
CA GLY A 90 -3.66 -4.97 -14.87
C GLY A 90 -4.32 -5.32 -16.20
N TYR A 91 -3.66 -6.20 -16.94
CA TYR A 91 -4.12 -6.68 -18.25
C TYR A 91 -4.19 -8.21 -18.30
N THR A 92 -5.00 -8.74 -19.19
CA THR A 92 -5.22 -10.20 -19.30
C THR A 92 -4.05 -10.94 -19.94
N ASN A 93 -3.21 -10.25 -20.72
CA ASN A 93 -2.07 -10.85 -21.42
C ASN A 93 -1.05 -9.78 -21.87
N SER A 94 0.08 -10.23 -22.42
CA SER A 94 1.18 -9.38 -22.90
C SER A 94 0.85 -8.51 -24.13
N GLY A 95 -0.29 -8.67 -24.75
CA GLY A 95 -0.77 -7.76 -25.80
C GLY A 95 -1.31 -6.45 -25.27
N PHE A 96 -1.60 -6.38 -23.94
CA PHE A 96 -2.13 -5.19 -23.27
C PHE A 96 -3.35 -4.57 -23.98
N GLY A 97 -4.20 -5.41 -24.57
CA GLY A 97 -5.41 -4.98 -25.26
C GLY A 97 -6.66 -5.01 -24.39
N THR A 98 -6.69 -5.88 -23.36
CA THR A 98 -7.87 -6.07 -22.50
C THR A 98 -7.51 -5.82 -21.05
N LEU A 99 -8.07 -4.75 -20.49
CA LEU A 99 -7.92 -4.38 -19.09
C LEU A 99 -8.66 -5.38 -18.18
N ILE A 100 -8.02 -5.80 -17.10
CA ILE A 100 -8.69 -6.55 -16.03
C ILE A 100 -9.61 -5.57 -15.29
N GLN A 101 -10.91 -5.87 -15.33
CA GLN A 101 -11.88 -5.06 -14.59
C GLN A 101 -11.78 -5.36 -13.10
N ARG A 102 -11.64 -4.31 -12.30
CA ARG A 102 -11.63 -4.42 -10.84
C ARG A 102 -13.04 -4.78 -10.36
N PRO A 103 -13.21 -5.81 -9.50
CA PRO A 103 -14.51 -6.12 -8.90
C PRO A 103 -15.07 -4.90 -8.15
N ALA A 104 -16.40 -4.76 -8.11
CA ALA A 104 -17.04 -3.66 -7.41
C ALA A 104 -16.66 -3.61 -5.90
N ALA A 105 -16.46 -4.78 -5.28
CA ALA A 105 -16.01 -4.90 -3.90
C ALA A 105 -14.61 -4.30 -3.66
N ASP A 106 -13.80 -4.16 -4.70
CA ASP A 106 -12.43 -3.65 -4.65
C ASP A 106 -12.30 -2.25 -5.31
N ALA A 107 -13.43 -1.63 -5.67
CA ALA A 107 -13.43 -0.28 -6.24
C ALA A 107 -12.78 0.76 -5.31
N TYR A 108 -12.81 0.49 -3.99
CA TYR A 108 -12.17 1.33 -2.96
C TYR A 108 -10.64 1.43 -3.11
N LEU A 109 -10.00 0.52 -3.84
CA LEU A 109 -8.55 0.58 -4.10
C LEU A 109 -8.14 1.80 -4.94
N GLY A 110 -9.10 2.46 -5.59
CA GLY A 110 -8.89 3.74 -6.25
C GLY A 110 -7.73 3.73 -7.26
N MET A 111 -6.77 4.62 -7.05
CA MET A 111 -5.63 4.82 -7.93
C MET A 111 -4.56 3.72 -7.84
N LEU A 112 -4.62 2.85 -6.84
CA LEU A 112 -3.62 1.81 -6.62
C LEU A 112 -3.53 0.83 -7.78
N GLY A 113 -2.32 0.36 -8.05
CA GLY A 113 -2.05 -0.71 -9.01
C GLY A 113 -2.71 -2.04 -8.64
N PRO A 114 -2.62 -3.07 -9.50
CA PRO A 114 -3.09 -4.42 -9.19
C PRO A 114 -2.42 -4.97 -7.94
N ILE A 115 -3.15 -5.71 -7.11
CA ILE A 115 -2.54 -6.44 -5.99
C ILE A 115 -1.75 -7.61 -6.56
N ILE A 116 -0.43 -7.61 -6.37
CA ILE A 116 0.44 -8.72 -6.72
C ILE A 116 0.44 -9.70 -5.57
N ARG A 117 -0.02 -10.94 -5.79
CA ARG A 117 -0.14 -11.99 -4.77
C ARG A 117 0.79 -13.14 -5.05
N ALA A 118 1.48 -13.64 -4.02
CA ALA A 118 2.28 -14.86 -4.10
C ALA A 118 2.36 -15.54 -2.74
N GLN A 119 2.82 -16.79 -2.72
CA GLN A 119 3.24 -17.44 -1.49
C GLN A 119 4.76 -17.65 -1.46
N VAL A 120 5.27 -17.83 -0.26
CA VAL A 120 6.67 -18.21 -0.07
C VAL A 120 7.03 -19.41 -0.95
N GLY A 121 8.07 -19.27 -1.76
CA GLY A 121 8.57 -20.23 -2.73
C GLY A 121 8.11 -19.99 -4.16
N ASP A 122 7.13 -19.15 -4.39
CA ASP A 122 6.69 -18.80 -5.74
C ASP A 122 7.73 -17.95 -6.49
N THR A 123 7.56 -17.87 -7.79
CA THR A 123 8.22 -16.89 -8.66
C THR A 123 7.16 -15.92 -9.16
N ILE A 124 7.40 -14.63 -9.00
CA ILE A 124 6.56 -13.56 -9.57
C ILE A 124 7.21 -13.11 -10.89
N LYS A 125 6.41 -13.04 -11.96
CA LYS A 125 6.79 -12.40 -13.22
C LYS A 125 5.87 -11.22 -13.48
N VAL A 126 6.46 -10.03 -13.66
CA VAL A 126 5.73 -8.84 -14.07
C VAL A 126 6.17 -8.48 -15.47
N VAL A 127 5.30 -8.76 -16.45
CA VAL A 127 5.48 -8.24 -17.82
C VAL A 127 4.95 -6.82 -17.80
N PHE A 128 5.87 -5.87 -17.83
CA PHE A 128 5.56 -4.44 -17.68
C PHE A 128 5.65 -3.72 -19.02
N ARG A 129 4.69 -2.82 -19.25
CA ARG A 129 4.69 -1.88 -20.39
C ARG A 129 4.50 -0.46 -19.91
N ASN A 130 5.42 0.42 -20.27
CA ASN A 130 5.28 1.84 -20.01
C ASN A 130 4.49 2.52 -21.13
N ARG A 131 3.36 3.16 -20.81
CA ARG A 131 2.57 4.02 -21.71
C ARG A 131 2.50 5.47 -21.22
N CYS A 132 3.27 5.80 -20.18
CA CYS A 132 3.42 7.16 -19.71
C CYS A 132 4.41 7.94 -20.61
N PRO A 133 4.33 9.28 -20.66
CA PRO A 133 5.19 10.07 -21.54
C PRO A 133 6.62 10.26 -21.04
N PHE A 134 6.98 9.61 -19.93
CA PHE A 134 8.31 9.63 -19.33
C PHE A 134 8.75 8.20 -18.96
N PRO A 135 10.06 7.95 -18.78
CA PRO A 135 10.54 6.64 -18.35
C PRO A 135 10.01 6.27 -16.97
N THR A 136 9.67 5.00 -16.77
CA THR A 136 9.17 4.45 -15.49
C THR A 136 9.69 3.05 -15.28
N SER A 137 9.59 2.53 -14.06
CA SER A 137 10.00 1.16 -13.73
C SER A 137 8.95 0.44 -12.87
N VAL A 138 9.28 -0.76 -12.39
CA VAL A 138 8.56 -1.44 -11.30
C VAL A 138 9.58 -2.01 -10.33
N HIS A 139 9.76 -1.36 -9.21
CA HIS A 139 10.64 -1.78 -8.12
C HIS A 139 9.85 -2.48 -7.02
N PRO A 140 10.19 -3.74 -6.64
CA PRO A 140 9.50 -4.47 -5.58
C PRO A 140 10.24 -4.35 -4.25
N HIS A 141 9.51 -4.37 -3.15
CA HIS A 141 10.08 -4.56 -1.81
C HIS A 141 10.04 -6.04 -1.38
N GLY A 142 10.92 -6.44 -0.48
CA GLY A 142 10.89 -7.70 0.26
C GLY A 142 11.33 -8.97 -0.46
N VAL A 143 11.21 -9.05 -1.77
CA VAL A 143 11.52 -10.22 -2.60
C VAL A 143 12.98 -10.26 -3.07
N PHE A 144 13.42 -11.37 -3.68
CA PHE A 144 14.72 -11.46 -4.34
C PHE A 144 14.61 -11.16 -5.83
N TYR A 145 15.58 -10.41 -6.34
CA TYR A 145 15.72 -10.11 -7.75
C TYR A 145 17.19 -10.02 -8.17
N ALA A 146 17.47 -10.26 -9.44
CA ALA A 146 18.73 -9.92 -10.09
C ALA A 146 18.71 -8.46 -10.55
N LYS A 147 19.86 -7.92 -10.92
CA LYS A 147 19.99 -6.51 -11.31
C LYS A 147 19.08 -6.09 -12.47
N ASN A 148 18.85 -6.96 -13.43
CA ASN A 148 17.92 -6.75 -14.53
C ASN A 148 16.43 -6.94 -14.16
N SER A 149 16.11 -6.92 -12.89
CA SER A 149 14.75 -7.05 -12.35
C SER A 149 14.58 -6.24 -11.06
N GLU A 150 15.44 -5.24 -10.83
CA GLU A 150 15.42 -4.33 -9.68
C GLU A 150 14.54 -3.10 -9.96
N GLY A 151 14.63 -2.53 -11.15
CA GLY A 151 13.84 -1.36 -11.56
C GLY A 151 14.27 -0.06 -10.87
N ALA A 152 15.55 0.11 -10.54
CA ALA A 152 16.05 1.27 -9.80
C ALA A 152 17.40 1.78 -10.36
N PRO A 153 17.47 2.97 -10.96
CA PRO A 153 18.69 3.52 -11.52
C PRO A 153 19.60 4.13 -10.44
N TYR A 154 20.78 3.57 -10.24
CA TYR A 154 21.86 4.12 -9.42
C TYR A 154 23.21 3.53 -9.83
N ASN A 155 24.31 4.03 -9.27
CA ASN A 155 25.64 3.52 -9.56
C ASN A 155 25.93 2.23 -8.77
N ASP A 156 25.60 1.09 -9.35
CA ASP A 156 25.77 -0.25 -8.76
C ASP A 156 26.85 -1.09 -9.47
N GLY A 157 27.57 -0.49 -10.41
CA GLY A 157 28.64 -1.13 -11.19
C GLY A 157 28.13 -1.99 -12.35
N THR A 158 26.81 -2.06 -12.60
CA THR A 158 26.23 -2.78 -13.75
C THR A 158 26.03 -1.90 -14.97
N SER A 159 25.77 -2.52 -16.13
CA SER A 159 25.56 -1.81 -17.40
C SER A 159 24.80 -2.70 -18.41
N GLY A 160 24.42 -2.15 -19.53
CA GLY A 160 23.79 -2.89 -20.64
C GLY A 160 22.43 -3.46 -20.22
N SER A 161 22.25 -4.78 -20.38
CA SER A 161 20.98 -5.46 -20.07
C SER A 161 20.55 -5.39 -18.62
N ASP A 162 21.53 -5.22 -17.70
CA ASP A 162 21.24 -5.13 -16.27
C ASP A 162 20.70 -3.75 -15.84
N LYS A 163 20.60 -2.82 -16.78
CA LYS A 163 20.04 -1.48 -16.61
C LYS A 163 18.80 -1.22 -17.47
N ALA A 164 18.37 -2.21 -18.26
CA ALA A 164 17.26 -2.04 -19.20
C ALA A 164 15.89 -1.89 -18.51
N ASP A 165 15.79 -2.35 -17.27
CA ASP A 165 14.59 -2.32 -16.44
C ASP A 165 14.48 -1.09 -15.51
N ASP A 166 15.61 -0.37 -15.31
CA ASP A 166 15.68 0.76 -14.38
C ASP A 166 14.85 1.97 -14.83
N ALA A 167 14.75 2.18 -16.15
CA ALA A 167 14.05 3.32 -16.74
C ALA A 167 13.45 2.93 -18.11
N VAL A 168 12.34 2.19 -18.04
CA VAL A 168 11.65 1.70 -19.25
C VAL A 168 11.07 2.88 -20.02
N PRO A 169 11.52 3.14 -21.27
CA PRO A 169 11.05 4.28 -22.03
C PRO A 169 9.58 4.17 -22.42
N THR A 170 8.99 5.29 -22.80
CA THR A 170 7.60 5.32 -23.32
C THR A 170 7.42 4.28 -24.43
N ASN A 171 6.37 3.47 -24.32
CA ASN A 171 6.07 2.30 -25.16
C ASN A 171 7.06 1.12 -25.03
N GLY A 172 8.05 1.21 -24.16
CA GLY A 172 8.94 0.10 -23.82
C GLY A 172 8.24 -1.01 -23.06
N THR A 173 8.80 -2.21 -23.12
CA THR A 173 8.32 -3.39 -22.40
C THR A 173 9.51 -4.14 -21.81
N VAL A 174 9.41 -4.55 -20.54
CA VAL A 174 10.40 -5.36 -19.84
C VAL A 174 9.70 -6.44 -19.03
N THR A 175 10.41 -7.49 -18.66
CA THR A 175 9.89 -8.52 -17.76
C THR A 175 10.75 -8.59 -16.51
N TYR A 176 10.18 -8.25 -15.37
CA TYR A 176 10.77 -8.46 -14.06
C TYR A 176 10.50 -9.90 -13.59
N THR A 177 11.50 -10.51 -12.95
CA THR A 177 11.37 -11.85 -12.37
C THR A 177 11.89 -11.83 -10.94
N TRP A 178 10.99 -12.07 -9.98
CA TRP A 178 11.27 -12.00 -8.56
C TRP A 178 11.04 -13.36 -7.90
N GLN A 179 11.97 -13.78 -7.02
CA GLN A 179 11.80 -14.96 -6.20
C GLN A 179 11.23 -14.58 -4.84
N VAL A 180 10.34 -15.41 -4.31
CA VAL A 180 9.71 -15.17 -3.00
C VAL A 180 10.39 -16.06 -1.95
N PRO A 181 11.49 -15.61 -1.30
CA PRO A 181 12.18 -16.38 -0.26
C PRO A 181 11.38 -16.42 1.04
N ASP A 182 11.78 -17.31 1.98
CA ASP A 182 11.12 -17.43 3.28
C ASP A 182 11.04 -16.09 4.04
N ARG A 183 12.06 -15.24 3.93
CA ARG A 183 12.11 -13.93 4.57
C ARG A 183 11.15 -12.88 3.98
N ALA A 184 10.62 -13.12 2.78
CA ALA A 184 9.59 -12.26 2.18
C ALA A 184 8.20 -12.55 2.75
N GLY A 185 8.01 -13.72 3.34
CA GLY A 185 6.78 -14.12 4.02
C GLY A 185 6.72 -13.65 5.46
N PRO A 186 5.59 -13.93 6.13
CA PRO A 186 5.34 -13.54 7.50
C PRO A 186 6.35 -14.09 8.50
N GLY A 187 6.79 -13.24 9.43
CA GLY A 187 7.60 -13.61 10.58
C GLY A 187 6.78 -14.33 11.68
N PRO A 188 7.45 -14.70 12.80
CA PRO A 188 6.80 -15.47 13.88
C PRO A 188 5.65 -14.78 14.57
N MET A 189 5.64 -13.44 14.61
CA MET A 189 4.61 -12.62 15.27
C MET A 189 3.53 -12.10 14.31
N GLU A 190 3.62 -12.45 13.04
CA GLU A 190 2.71 -12.01 11.99
C GLU A 190 1.75 -13.15 11.62
N GLY A 191 0.60 -12.80 11.04
CA GLY A 191 -0.39 -13.76 10.57
C GLY A 191 0.09 -14.64 9.43
N SER A 192 -0.83 -15.09 8.60
CA SER A 192 -0.53 -15.98 7.47
C SER A 192 0.02 -15.24 6.25
N SER A 193 -0.10 -13.91 6.18
CA SER A 193 0.36 -13.08 5.08
C SER A 193 0.85 -11.72 5.57
N VAL A 194 1.74 -11.12 4.80
CA VAL A 194 2.25 -9.76 4.99
C VAL A 194 2.21 -9.00 3.68
N MET A 195 2.28 -7.69 3.78
CA MET A 195 2.36 -6.84 2.61
C MET A 195 3.78 -6.32 2.37
N TRP A 196 4.04 -6.08 1.10
CA TRP A 196 5.11 -5.24 0.59
C TRP A 196 4.52 -4.24 -0.39
N MET A 197 5.27 -3.21 -0.74
CA MET A 197 4.89 -2.31 -1.82
C MET A 197 5.66 -2.63 -3.09
N TYR A 198 5.15 -2.13 -4.21
CA TYR A 198 5.91 -1.94 -5.43
C TYR A 198 5.59 -0.56 -6.00
N HIS A 199 6.58 0.10 -6.59
CA HIS A 199 6.43 1.44 -7.14
C HIS A 199 7.44 1.69 -8.27
N SER A 200 7.28 2.77 -9.03
CA SER A 200 8.33 3.22 -9.93
C SER A 200 9.46 3.87 -9.14
N HIS A 201 10.70 3.52 -9.47
CA HIS A 201 11.91 4.03 -8.82
C HIS A 201 12.83 4.74 -9.81
N THR A 202 12.35 5.05 -11.02
CA THR A 202 13.12 5.78 -12.04
C THR A 202 13.37 7.23 -11.59
N ASP A 203 12.32 7.91 -11.14
CA ASP A 203 12.36 9.16 -10.37
C ASP A 203 11.34 9.01 -9.24
N GLU A 204 11.77 8.43 -8.11
CA GLU A 204 10.89 7.86 -7.10
C GLU A 204 9.81 8.84 -6.62
N VAL A 205 10.20 10.05 -6.24
CA VAL A 205 9.27 11.04 -5.68
C VAL A 205 8.25 11.46 -6.73
N THR A 206 8.71 11.84 -7.90
CA THR A 206 7.90 12.31 -9.02
C THR A 206 6.97 11.21 -9.55
N ASP A 207 7.47 9.98 -9.65
CA ASP A 207 6.72 8.82 -10.14
C ASP A 207 5.61 8.38 -9.18
N VAL A 208 5.86 8.46 -7.87
CA VAL A 208 4.85 8.19 -6.82
C VAL A 208 3.76 9.25 -6.85
N TYR A 209 4.12 10.52 -7.02
CA TYR A 209 3.15 11.60 -7.20
C TYR A 209 2.39 11.48 -8.52
N ALA A 210 2.98 10.90 -9.55
CA ALA A 210 2.24 10.53 -10.76
C ALA A 210 1.21 9.40 -10.52
N GLY A 211 1.36 8.58 -9.47
CA GLY A 211 0.44 7.50 -9.07
C GLY A 211 0.97 6.08 -9.31
N LEU A 212 2.27 5.92 -9.57
CA LEU A 212 2.89 4.64 -9.90
C LEU A 212 3.27 3.85 -8.63
N THR A 213 2.26 3.33 -7.94
CA THR A 213 2.41 2.52 -6.73
C THR A 213 1.35 1.42 -6.63
N GLY A 214 1.64 0.36 -5.86
CA GLY A 214 0.72 -0.73 -5.58
C GLY A 214 1.17 -1.64 -4.45
N PHE A 215 0.34 -2.61 -4.11
CA PHE A 215 0.58 -3.58 -3.05
C PHE A 215 1.03 -4.92 -3.61
N MET A 216 1.97 -5.54 -2.91
CA MET A 216 2.34 -6.94 -3.08
C MET A 216 2.06 -7.68 -1.78
N GLU A 217 1.30 -8.76 -1.83
CA GLU A 217 0.94 -9.59 -0.69
C GLU A 217 1.67 -10.93 -0.78
N ILE A 218 2.37 -11.30 0.31
CA ILE A 218 3.07 -12.57 0.39
C ILE A 218 2.47 -13.41 1.50
N THR A 219 1.91 -14.55 1.09
CA THR A 219 1.31 -15.53 2.00
C THR A 219 2.32 -16.60 2.38
N ARG A 220 2.27 -17.07 3.62
CA ARG A 220 3.05 -18.20 4.13
C ARG A 220 2.83 -19.42 3.25
N ARG A 221 3.91 -20.20 3.01
CA ARG A 221 3.83 -21.42 2.22
C ARG A 221 2.75 -22.38 2.74
N GLY A 222 1.87 -22.83 1.84
CA GLY A 222 0.79 -23.77 2.14
C GLY A 222 -0.44 -23.14 2.80
N LEU A 223 -0.46 -21.80 2.99
CA LEU A 223 -1.60 -21.07 3.52
C LEU A 223 -2.22 -20.12 2.50
N ALA A 224 -1.85 -20.25 1.23
CA ALA A 224 -2.43 -19.48 0.13
C ALA A 224 -3.54 -20.26 -0.59
N ARG A 225 -4.60 -19.55 -0.98
CA ARG A 225 -5.58 -19.99 -1.98
C ARG A 225 -4.91 -20.02 -3.37
N SER A 226 -5.63 -20.51 -4.36
CA SER A 226 -5.11 -20.60 -5.75
C SER A 226 -4.72 -19.23 -6.32
N ASP A 227 -5.39 -18.16 -5.92
CA ASP A 227 -5.11 -16.78 -6.32
C ASP A 227 -3.97 -16.13 -5.52
N GLY A 228 -3.45 -16.79 -4.48
CA GLY A 228 -2.39 -16.31 -3.60
C GLY A 228 -2.88 -15.71 -2.29
N SER A 229 -4.18 -15.42 -2.15
CA SER A 229 -4.75 -14.85 -0.92
C SER A 229 -4.69 -15.83 0.27
N PRO A 230 -4.62 -15.36 1.53
CA PRO A 230 -4.50 -16.21 2.71
C PRO A 230 -5.80 -16.95 3.02
N VAL A 231 -5.69 -18.24 3.44
CA VAL A 231 -6.87 -19.09 3.72
C VAL A 231 -7.56 -18.78 5.05
N ASP A 232 -6.89 -18.12 5.98
CA ASP A 232 -7.35 -17.84 7.35
C ASP A 232 -7.99 -16.45 7.51
N VAL A 233 -8.15 -15.72 6.41
CA VAL A 233 -8.74 -14.37 6.37
C VAL A 233 -9.98 -14.41 5.47
N ASP A 234 -11.07 -13.82 5.94
CA ASP A 234 -12.33 -13.77 5.22
C ASP A 234 -12.38 -12.58 4.24
N ARG A 235 -11.75 -11.47 4.61
CA ARG A 235 -11.69 -10.25 3.81
C ARG A 235 -10.35 -9.55 4.01
N GLU A 236 -9.79 -9.07 2.90
CA GLU A 236 -8.59 -8.24 2.88
C GLU A 236 -8.94 -6.82 2.46
N LEU A 237 -8.34 -5.85 3.13
CA LEU A 237 -8.50 -4.42 2.82
C LEU A 237 -7.13 -3.76 2.73
N PHE A 238 -6.93 -2.96 1.69
CA PHE A 238 -5.66 -2.30 1.38
C PHE A 238 -5.83 -0.79 1.42
N SER A 239 -4.97 -0.09 2.13
CA SER A 239 -5.08 1.35 2.30
C SER A 239 -3.72 2.02 2.19
N MET A 240 -3.61 2.99 1.31
CA MET A 240 -2.45 3.87 1.19
C MET A 240 -2.82 5.26 1.67
N PHE A 241 -2.04 5.80 2.59
CA PHE A 241 -2.10 7.18 3.05
C PHE A 241 -0.99 7.95 2.37
N LEU A 242 -1.34 9.02 1.67
CA LEU A 242 -0.39 9.82 0.89
C LEU A 242 -0.88 11.26 0.77
N VAL A 243 -0.01 12.21 1.04
CA VAL A 243 -0.14 13.58 0.59
C VAL A 243 0.44 13.64 -0.82
N SER A 244 -0.41 13.40 -1.84
CA SER A 244 0.02 13.55 -3.23
C SER A 244 0.31 15.02 -3.52
N ASN A 245 1.59 15.38 -3.55
CA ASN A 245 2.01 16.72 -3.93
C ASN A 245 2.01 16.84 -5.46
N GLU A 246 0.88 17.27 -6.02
CA GLU A 246 0.71 17.41 -7.47
C GLU A 246 1.59 18.51 -8.08
N ASN A 247 2.18 19.39 -7.25
CA ASN A 247 3.19 20.36 -7.73
C ASN A 247 4.48 19.66 -8.19
N GLY A 248 4.81 18.52 -7.58
CA GLY A 248 5.93 17.66 -7.99
C GLY A 248 5.57 16.64 -9.07
N SER A 249 4.34 16.62 -9.56
CA SER A 249 3.92 15.69 -10.60
C SER A 249 4.51 16.08 -11.96
N PRO A 250 4.95 15.11 -12.80
CA PRO A 250 5.42 15.41 -14.17
C PRO A 250 4.30 15.92 -15.09
N PHE A 251 3.07 15.95 -14.60
CA PHE A 251 1.90 16.46 -15.31
C PHE A 251 1.43 17.84 -14.85
N LEU A 252 2.17 18.55 -13.99
CA LEU A 252 1.72 19.82 -13.44
C LEU A 252 1.29 20.81 -14.54
N ASP A 253 2.15 21.05 -15.54
CA ASP A 253 1.84 21.97 -16.64
C ASP A 253 0.58 21.54 -17.42
N GLU A 254 0.46 20.25 -17.70
CA GLU A 254 -0.71 19.70 -18.39
C GLU A 254 -1.98 19.86 -17.53
N ASN A 255 -1.89 19.64 -16.22
CA ASN A 255 -3.00 19.78 -15.28
C ASN A 255 -3.47 21.23 -15.20
N VAL A 256 -2.55 22.18 -15.08
CA VAL A 256 -2.87 23.61 -15.10
C VAL A 256 -3.63 23.98 -16.38
N HIS A 257 -3.11 23.63 -17.56
CA HIS A 257 -3.72 23.99 -18.84
C HIS A 257 -5.03 23.23 -19.12
N THR A 258 -5.24 22.07 -18.52
CA THR A 258 -6.42 21.24 -18.75
C THR A 258 -7.58 21.59 -17.81
N PHE A 259 -7.30 21.87 -16.55
CA PHE A 259 -8.33 21.92 -15.51
C PHE A 259 -8.46 23.30 -14.85
N ALA A 260 -7.39 24.11 -14.78
CA ALA A 260 -7.51 25.49 -14.29
C ALA A 260 -8.09 26.44 -15.36
N GLN A 261 -8.56 27.60 -14.91
CA GLN A 261 -9.11 28.65 -15.78
C GLN A 261 -8.19 29.87 -15.80
N PRO A 262 -8.14 30.65 -16.91
CA PRO A 262 -7.41 31.90 -16.91
C PRO A 262 -8.00 32.94 -15.92
N PRO A 263 -7.18 33.79 -15.30
CA PRO A 263 -5.73 33.77 -15.39
C PRO A 263 -5.15 32.50 -14.74
N PHE A 264 -4.18 31.87 -15.44
CA PHE A 264 -3.53 30.68 -14.90
C PHE A 264 -2.72 31.05 -13.65
N PRO A 265 -2.59 30.10 -12.69
CA PRO A 265 -1.85 30.33 -11.46
C PRO A 265 -0.35 30.53 -11.73
N ASP A 266 0.30 31.29 -10.85
CA ASP A 266 1.75 31.26 -10.72
C ASP A 266 2.14 29.98 -9.96
N PRO A 267 2.99 29.11 -10.51
CA PRO A 267 3.43 27.90 -9.81
C PRO A 267 4.15 28.16 -8.47
N GLU A 268 4.70 29.34 -8.27
CA GLU A 268 5.36 29.76 -7.02
C GLU A 268 4.40 30.39 -6.00
N ASP A 269 3.12 30.54 -6.34
CA ASP A 269 2.10 31.05 -5.42
C ASP A 269 1.81 30.02 -4.33
N GLU A 270 1.93 30.42 -3.06
CA GLU A 270 1.77 29.51 -1.90
C GLU A 270 0.34 28.94 -1.80
N ASP A 271 -0.69 29.71 -2.12
CA ASP A 271 -2.09 29.26 -2.10
C ASP A 271 -2.35 28.25 -3.22
N PHE A 272 -1.70 28.45 -4.39
CA PHE A 272 -1.75 27.47 -5.47
C PHE A 272 -1.04 26.17 -5.08
N GLN A 273 0.16 26.25 -4.53
CA GLN A 273 0.92 25.07 -4.09
C GLN A 273 0.16 24.28 -3.04
N GLU A 274 -0.41 24.95 -2.03
CA GLU A 274 -1.24 24.29 -1.01
C GLU A 274 -2.46 23.61 -1.64
N SER A 275 -3.11 24.23 -2.61
CA SER A 275 -4.29 23.66 -3.26
C SER A 275 -4.05 22.36 -4.01
N ASN A 276 -2.80 22.01 -4.30
CA ASN A 276 -2.37 20.82 -5.01
C ASN A 276 -1.82 19.70 -4.08
N LEU A 277 -1.95 19.85 -2.75
CA LEU A 277 -1.61 18.83 -1.77
C LEU A 277 -2.81 17.92 -1.50
N MET A 278 -2.93 16.82 -2.23
CA MET A 278 -4.07 15.90 -2.11
C MET A 278 -3.86 14.91 -0.96
N HIS A 279 -4.39 15.25 0.23
CA HIS A 279 -4.35 14.43 1.44
C HIS A 279 -5.33 13.26 1.33
N SER A 280 -4.89 12.14 0.79
CA SER A 280 -5.79 11.10 0.32
C SER A 280 -5.62 9.74 1.00
N VAL A 281 -6.71 8.96 0.98
CA VAL A 281 -6.68 7.50 1.21
C VAL A 281 -7.01 6.83 -0.12
N ASN A 282 -6.09 6.03 -0.66
CA ASN A 282 -6.21 5.36 -1.96
C ASN A 282 -6.51 6.33 -3.14
N GLY A 283 -6.08 7.59 -3.03
CA GLY A 283 -6.34 8.62 -4.03
C GLY A 283 -7.74 9.24 -3.94
N TYR A 284 -8.41 9.15 -2.80
CA TYR A 284 -9.68 9.83 -2.53
C TYR A 284 -9.59 10.73 -1.32
N VAL A 285 -10.28 11.86 -1.37
CA VAL A 285 -10.40 12.83 -0.26
C VAL A 285 -11.85 12.96 0.19
N TYR A 286 -12.05 13.43 1.42
CA TYR A 286 -13.37 13.76 1.99
C TYR A 286 -14.41 12.63 1.88
N GLY A 287 -13.98 11.36 2.09
CA GLY A 287 -14.85 10.19 2.09
C GLY A 287 -15.37 9.77 0.71
N ASN A 288 -14.82 10.29 -0.38
CA ASN A 288 -15.21 9.94 -1.74
C ASN A 288 -14.80 8.53 -2.17
N GLN A 289 -13.99 7.83 -1.37
CA GLN A 289 -13.66 6.44 -1.60
C GLN A 289 -14.92 5.56 -1.59
N PRO A 290 -15.11 4.66 -2.58
CA PRO A 290 -16.16 3.64 -2.51
C PRO A 290 -16.12 2.87 -1.18
N LEU A 291 -17.28 2.69 -0.55
CA LEU A 291 -17.40 2.18 0.82
C LEU A 291 -17.15 0.66 0.88
N PRO A 292 -16.00 0.17 1.40
CA PRO A 292 -15.80 -1.26 1.61
C PRO A 292 -16.77 -1.77 2.68
N THR A 293 -17.37 -2.94 2.41
CA THR A 293 -18.32 -3.58 3.33
C THR A 293 -17.74 -4.89 3.82
N ILE A 294 -17.85 -5.12 5.13
CA ILE A 294 -17.44 -6.33 5.86
C ILE A 294 -18.58 -6.77 6.75
N GLN A 295 -18.55 -8.01 7.23
CA GLN A 295 -19.62 -8.61 8.03
C GLN A 295 -19.13 -8.92 9.44
N VAL A 296 -20.04 -8.79 10.42
CA VAL A 296 -19.77 -9.20 11.81
C VAL A 296 -19.29 -10.64 11.84
N GLY A 297 -18.26 -10.91 12.63
CA GLY A 297 -17.62 -12.22 12.79
C GLY A 297 -16.51 -12.51 11.78
N GLN A 298 -16.38 -11.74 10.69
CA GLN A 298 -15.28 -11.91 9.75
C GLN A 298 -13.93 -11.59 10.38
N LYS A 299 -12.93 -12.34 9.98
CA LYS A 299 -11.51 -11.99 10.14
C LYS A 299 -11.07 -11.14 8.98
N VAL A 300 -10.79 -9.88 9.25
CA VAL A 300 -10.38 -8.90 8.24
C VAL A 300 -8.90 -8.58 8.43
N ARG A 301 -8.13 -8.66 7.37
CA ARG A 301 -6.73 -8.20 7.37
C ARG A 301 -6.60 -6.91 6.61
N TRP A 302 -6.11 -5.89 7.28
CA TRP A 302 -5.76 -4.61 6.71
C TRP A 302 -4.28 -4.58 6.38
N TYR A 303 -3.99 -4.18 5.16
CA TYR A 303 -2.65 -3.87 4.70
C TYR A 303 -2.59 -2.37 4.47
N THR A 304 -1.79 -1.70 5.26
CA THR A 304 -1.77 -0.24 5.28
C THR A 304 -0.36 0.26 5.06
N MET A 305 -0.18 1.15 4.09
CA MET A 305 1.11 1.75 3.77
C MET A 305 1.03 3.26 3.65
N SER A 306 2.19 3.89 3.74
CA SER A 306 2.42 5.29 3.38
C SER A 306 3.60 5.38 2.42
N MET A 307 3.59 6.41 1.61
CA MET A 307 4.71 6.85 0.77
C MET A 307 4.81 8.37 0.86
N GLY A 308 5.74 8.98 0.13
CA GLY A 308 5.89 10.42 0.04
C GLY A 308 7.11 10.94 0.79
N THR A 309 7.01 12.11 1.39
CA THR A 309 8.11 12.86 2.00
C THR A 309 7.91 13.04 3.51
N GLU A 310 8.66 13.99 4.12
CA GLU A 310 8.59 14.29 5.56
C GLU A 310 7.22 14.78 6.05
N VAL A 311 6.34 15.20 5.17
CA VAL A 311 4.94 15.54 5.52
C VAL A 311 4.04 14.29 5.61
N ASP A 312 4.50 13.14 5.13
CA ASP A 312 3.75 11.88 5.14
C ASP A 312 3.93 11.08 6.44
N LEU A 313 3.76 11.75 7.57
CA LEU A 313 3.65 11.14 8.89
C LEU A 313 2.17 10.88 9.16
N HIS A 314 1.74 9.62 9.12
CA HIS A 314 0.32 9.27 9.24
C HIS A 314 0.04 8.41 10.46
N THR A 315 -1.18 8.57 11.00
CA THR A 315 -1.68 7.75 12.10
C THR A 315 -3.09 7.24 11.78
N PRO A 316 -3.20 6.21 10.90
CA PRO A 316 -4.47 5.57 10.57
C PRO A 316 -5.23 5.11 11.81
N HIS A 317 -6.50 5.52 11.94
CA HIS A 317 -7.38 5.26 13.06
C HIS A 317 -8.68 4.61 12.59
N TRP A 318 -9.02 3.45 13.16
CA TRP A 318 -10.28 2.75 12.95
C TRP A 318 -11.28 3.10 14.05
N HIS A 319 -12.37 3.77 13.70
CA HIS A 319 -13.47 3.95 14.64
C HIS A 319 -14.24 2.64 14.83
N GLY A 320 -14.75 2.44 16.02
CA GLY A 320 -15.71 1.38 16.38
C GLY A 320 -15.15 -0.04 16.48
N ASN A 321 -13.95 -0.31 15.97
CA ASN A 321 -13.29 -1.62 16.02
C ASN A 321 -11.82 -1.47 16.37
N THR A 322 -11.19 -2.55 16.80
CA THR A 322 -9.74 -2.58 17.11
C THR A 322 -9.02 -3.56 16.20
N VAL A 323 -7.73 -3.34 16.02
CA VAL A 323 -6.82 -4.18 15.25
C VAL A 323 -5.74 -4.78 16.14
N THR A 324 -5.14 -5.88 15.69
CA THR A 324 -3.95 -6.48 16.29
C THR A 324 -2.78 -6.34 15.32
N VAL A 325 -1.71 -5.70 15.77
CA VAL A 325 -0.46 -5.49 15.02
C VAL A 325 0.70 -6.06 15.83
N GLY A 326 1.43 -7.02 15.26
CA GLY A 326 2.56 -7.65 15.96
C GLY A 326 2.19 -8.24 17.32
N GLY A 327 0.96 -8.74 17.51
CA GLY A 327 0.44 -9.28 18.77
C GLY A 327 -0.09 -8.22 19.75
N MET A 328 0.00 -6.94 19.46
CA MET A 328 -0.52 -5.85 20.29
C MET A 328 -1.84 -5.31 19.74
N ARG A 329 -2.80 -5.05 20.64
CA ARG A 329 -4.08 -4.44 20.29
C ARG A 329 -3.97 -2.93 20.23
N SER A 330 -4.53 -2.34 19.17
CA SER A 330 -4.65 -0.90 18.98
C SER A 330 -5.91 -0.58 18.17
N ASP A 331 -6.25 0.68 18.06
CA ASP A 331 -7.20 1.25 17.10
C ASP A 331 -6.53 2.32 16.22
N VAL A 332 -5.26 2.64 16.51
CA VAL A 332 -4.42 3.55 15.75
C VAL A 332 -3.07 2.90 15.48
N ILE A 333 -2.54 3.07 14.28
CA ILE A 333 -1.17 2.66 13.91
C ILE A 333 -0.35 3.88 13.49
N GLN A 334 0.96 3.70 13.39
CA GLN A 334 1.89 4.73 12.97
C GLN A 334 2.50 4.35 11.61
N LEU A 335 2.53 5.28 10.68
CA LEU A 335 3.16 5.13 9.38
C LEU A 335 4.12 6.30 9.13
N LEU A 336 5.34 5.95 8.77
CA LEU A 336 6.33 6.84 8.16
C LEU A 336 6.32 6.63 6.65
N PRO A 337 6.90 7.53 5.84
CA PRO A 337 7.13 7.27 4.42
C PRO A 337 7.78 5.89 4.21
N ALA A 338 7.29 5.13 3.24
CA ALA A 338 7.62 3.73 2.98
C ALA A 338 7.31 2.75 4.14
N GLY A 339 6.56 3.20 5.16
CA GLY A 339 6.07 2.34 6.24
C GLY A 339 4.96 1.40 5.76
N MET A 340 5.04 0.14 6.22
CA MET A 340 4.08 -0.91 5.87
C MET A 340 3.63 -1.63 7.14
N VAL A 341 2.32 -1.77 7.34
CA VAL A 341 1.73 -2.43 8.50
C VAL A 341 0.65 -3.41 8.07
N THR A 342 0.73 -4.64 8.58
CA THR A 342 -0.33 -5.64 8.49
C THR A 342 -1.07 -5.70 9.82
N ALA A 343 -2.39 -5.52 9.80
CA ALA A 343 -3.23 -5.40 10.98
C ALA A 343 -4.45 -6.33 10.87
N ASP A 344 -4.66 -7.21 11.85
CA ASP A 344 -5.79 -8.14 11.89
C ASP A 344 -6.92 -7.58 12.74
N MET A 345 -8.15 -7.62 12.22
CA MET A 345 -9.37 -7.19 12.89
C MET A 345 -10.37 -8.36 12.96
N THR A 346 -10.89 -8.65 14.15
CA THR A 346 -12.12 -9.43 14.29
C THR A 346 -13.27 -8.45 14.40
N VAL A 347 -14.16 -8.49 13.41
CA VAL A 347 -15.24 -7.51 13.29
C VAL A 347 -16.37 -7.87 14.25
N ASP A 348 -16.68 -6.98 15.19
CA ASP A 348 -17.70 -7.23 16.23
C ASP A 348 -18.72 -6.10 16.42
N ASN A 349 -18.49 -4.93 15.82
CA ASN A 349 -19.31 -3.76 16.03
C ASN A 349 -19.97 -3.28 14.71
N PRO A 350 -21.27 -3.57 14.48
CA PRO A 350 -21.95 -3.15 13.26
C PRO A 350 -22.13 -1.63 13.18
N GLY A 351 -22.06 -1.09 11.97
CA GLY A 351 -22.20 0.35 11.72
C GLY A 351 -21.40 0.81 10.50
N THR A 352 -21.50 2.09 10.19
CA THR A 352 -20.60 2.74 9.26
C THR A 352 -19.62 3.57 10.06
N TRP A 353 -18.34 3.21 9.96
CA TRP A 353 -17.28 3.73 10.81
C TRP A 353 -16.32 4.59 10.02
N LEU A 354 -15.81 5.63 10.64
CA LEU A 354 -14.74 6.46 10.09
C LEU A 354 -13.40 5.69 10.12
N PHE A 355 -12.62 5.86 9.07
CA PHE A 355 -11.24 5.43 8.97
C PHE A 355 -10.43 6.59 8.41
N HIS A 356 -9.47 7.11 9.15
CA HIS A 356 -8.82 8.38 8.82
C HIS A 356 -7.41 8.49 9.40
N CYS A 357 -6.60 9.40 8.86
CA CYS A 357 -5.38 9.85 9.54
C CYS A 357 -5.75 10.67 10.78
N HIS A 358 -5.02 10.52 11.89
CA HIS A 358 -5.27 11.29 13.13
C HIS A 358 -4.36 12.52 13.26
N VAL A 359 -3.56 12.84 12.23
CA VAL A 359 -2.84 14.12 12.12
C VAL A 359 -3.84 15.20 11.77
N GLY A 360 -3.87 16.30 12.57
CA GLY A 360 -4.92 17.32 12.51
C GLY A 360 -5.07 17.97 11.14
N ASP A 361 -3.97 18.37 10.52
CA ASP A 361 -3.94 19.01 9.21
C ASP A 361 -4.45 18.05 8.11
N HIS A 362 -4.05 16.77 8.19
CA HIS A 362 -4.49 15.75 7.24
C HIS A 362 -5.99 15.47 7.32
N ILE A 363 -6.57 15.49 8.54
CA ILE A 363 -8.02 15.36 8.72
C ILE A 363 -8.72 16.53 8.02
N THR A 364 -8.26 17.74 8.29
CA THR A 364 -8.88 18.97 7.74
C THR A 364 -8.79 19.00 6.22
N ALA A 365 -7.66 18.58 5.64
CA ALA A 365 -7.43 18.51 4.21
C ALA A 365 -8.07 17.29 3.51
N GLY A 366 -8.78 16.41 4.25
CA GLY A 366 -9.64 15.38 3.67
C GLY A 366 -9.13 13.94 3.70
N MET A 367 -8.05 13.62 4.45
CA MET A 367 -7.52 12.26 4.59
C MET A 367 -8.43 11.39 5.47
N GLN A 368 -9.66 11.21 4.99
CA GLN A 368 -10.75 10.55 5.68
C GLN A 368 -11.52 9.65 4.72
N THR A 369 -11.88 8.47 5.18
CA THR A 369 -12.77 7.53 4.49
C THR A 369 -13.63 6.79 5.50
N ARG A 370 -14.42 5.83 5.04
CA ARG A 370 -15.31 5.03 5.90
C ARG A 370 -15.24 3.57 5.50
N TYR A 371 -15.63 2.70 6.41
CA TYR A 371 -15.94 1.30 6.14
C TYR A 371 -17.25 0.92 6.80
N ARG A 372 -17.97 -0.05 6.23
CA ARG A 372 -19.27 -0.50 6.73
C ARG A 372 -19.16 -1.90 7.28
N VAL A 373 -19.66 -2.08 8.49
CA VAL A 373 -19.87 -3.39 9.13
C VAL A 373 -21.36 -3.69 9.12
N ILE A 374 -21.73 -4.77 8.46
CA ILE A 374 -23.12 -5.27 8.44
C ILE A 374 -23.26 -6.48 9.38
N PRO A 375 -24.46 -6.70 9.97
CA PRO A 375 -24.75 -7.87 10.82
C PRO A 375 -24.46 -9.20 10.13
#